data_5183510ad7272f39ddf099a686c37114
#
_entry.id   5183510ad7272f39ddf099a686c37114
#
_cell.length_a   1.000
_cell.length_b   1.000
_cell.length_c   1.000
_cell.angle_alpha   90.00
_cell.angle_beta   90.00
_cell.angle_gamma   90.00
#
_symmetry.space_group_name_H-M   'P 1'
#
loop_
_entity.id
_entity.type
_entity.pdbx_description
1 polymer ?
#
loop_
_entity_poly.entity_id
_entity_poly.type
_entity_poly.pdbx_seq_one_letter_code
_entity_poly.pdbx_strand_id
1 'polypeptide(L)'
;MGGPNHPLNELRDDMDFTLLRAFMAAGKPVFGIGRGLQVVNVVQGGSLYMDLPEETGQDHEKENHTVVAEPDSFVCAYGTGEQVVSRHHQGVKSLGRDLKICAKSPDGLPEAIEHISLPVFAVQWHPEQSQTEADKKLFERLVTLCKGGDR
;
A
#
# COMPACT_ATOMS: atom_id res chain seq x y z
N MET A 1 -14.83 -2.16 -2.20
CA MET A 1 -13.90 -2.87 -3.09
C MET A 1 -13.93 -4.37 -2.82
N GLY A 2 -14.90 -5.08 -3.29
CA GLY A 2 -14.97 -6.54 -3.23
C GLY A 2 -14.47 -7.17 -4.51
N GLY A 3 -14.38 -8.51 -4.52
CA GLY A 3 -14.12 -9.33 -5.70
C GLY A 3 -15.11 -10.46 -5.76
N PRO A 4 -15.05 -11.34 -6.82
CA PRO A 4 -16.05 -12.38 -7.04
C PRO A 4 -16.30 -13.31 -5.85
N ASN A 5 -15.26 -13.54 -5.05
CA ASN A 5 -15.32 -14.47 -3.90
C ASN A 5 -15.29 -13.75 -2.54
N HIS A 6 -15.48 -12.42 -2.52
CA HIS A 6 -15.39 -11.61 -1.31
C HIS A 6 -16.56 -10.65 -1.21
N PRO A 7 -17.14 -10.46 -0.02
CA PRO A 7 -18.27 -9.55 0.15
C PRO A 7 -17.85 -8.09 -0.04
N LEU A 8 -18.75 -7.31 -0.63
CA LEU A 8 -18.63 -5.86 -0.67
C LEU A 8 -18.94 -5.27 0.71
N ASN A 9 -18.22 -4.23 1.09
CA ASN A 9 -18.54 -3.41 2.24
C ASN A 9 -18.63 -1.94 1.79
N GLU A 10 -19.76 -1.58 1.21
CA GLU A 10 -19.97 -0.26 0.62
C GLU A 10 -19.83 0.87 1.62
N LEU A 11 -20.35 0.69 2.84
CA LEU A 11 -20.24 1.72 3.88
C LEU A 11 -18.78 1.99 4.26
N ARG A 12 -18.00 0.94 4.42
CA ARG A 12 -16.57 1.07 4.73
C ARG A 12 -15.81 1.72 3.58
N ASP A 13 -16.12 1.34 2.34
CA ASP A 13 -15.51 1.94 1.15
C ASP A 13 -15.82 3.43 1.08
N ASP A 14 -17.08 3.83 1.26
CA ASP A 14 -17.48 5.24 1.27
C ASP A 14 -16.77 6.05 2.34
N MET A 15 -16.65 5.51 3.55
CA MET A 15 -15.94 6.15 4.65
C MET A 15 -14.46 6.32 4.34
N ASP A 16 -13.80 5.27 3.86
CA ASP A 16 -12.37 5.30 3.54
C ASP A 16 -12.08 6.29 2.40
N PHE A 17 -12.87 6.28 1.35
CA PHE A 17 -12.72 7.21 0.23
C PHE A 17 -12.93 8.67 0.68
N THR A 18 -13.95 8.92 1.48
CA THR A 18 -14.26 10.26 1.99
C THR A 18 -13.15 10.78 2.89
N LEU A 19 -12.67 9.97 3.84
CA LEU A 19 -11.59 10.35 4.74
C LEU A 19 -10.28 10.60 3.98
N LEU A 20 -9.93 9.73 3.06
CA LEU A 20 -8.70 9.88 2.28
C LEU A 20 -8.73 11.18 1.47
N ARG A 21 -9.82 11.46 0.77
CA ARG A 21 -9.95 12.70 0.00
C ARG A 21 -9.84 13.93 0.89
N ALA A 22 -10.47 13.91 2.06
CA ALA A 22 -10.41 15.02 3.01
C ALA A 22 -8.99 15.26 3.53
N PHE A 23 -8.28 14.20 3.89
CA PHE A 23 -6.89 14.29 4.37
C PHE A 23 -5.94 14.78 3.27
N MET A 24 -6.10 14.27 2.06
CA MET A 24 -5.31 14.72 0.91
C MET A 24 -5.54 16.19 0.61
N ALA A 25 -6.79 16.64 0.60
CA ALA A 25 -7.14 18.06 0.38
C ALA A 25 -6.56 18.98 1.47
N ALA A 26 -6.45 18.48 2.71
CA ALA A 26 -5.87 19.21 3.83
C ALA A 26 -4.34 19.10 3.90
N GLY A 27 -3.70 18.31 3.03
CA GLY A 27 -2.26 18.10 3.03
C GLY A 27 -1.75 17.33 4.23
N LYS A 28 -2.60 16.55 4.88
CA LYS A 28 -2.25 15.78 6.07
C LYS A 28 -1.59 14.45 5.72
N PRO A 29 -0.66 13.95 6.56
CA PRO A 29 -0.05 12.64 6.36
C PRO A 29 -1.08 11.52 6.38
N VAL A 30 -0.94 10.58 5.44
CA VAL A 30 -1.77 9.38 5.32
C VAL A 30 -0.88 8.17 5.13
N PHE A 31 -1.14 7.12 5.88
CA PHE A 31 -0.49 5.83 5.68
C PHE A 31 -1.53 4.74 5.51
N GLY A 32 -1.55 4.12 4.32
CA GLY A 32 -2.41 2.99 4.01
C GLY A 32 -1.71 1.65 4.23
N ILE A 33 -2.41 0.71 4.85
CA ILE A 33 -1.91 -0.64 5.11
C ILE A 33 -2.88 -1.65 4.48
N GLY A 34 -2.36 -2.61 3.73
CA GLY A 34 -3.17 -3.66 3.12
C GLY A 34 -4.21 -3.08 2.18
N ARG A 35 -5.49 -3.20 2.55
CA ARG A 35 -6.60 -2.60 1.81
C ARG A 35 -6.42 -1.08 1.61
N GLY A 36 -5.74 -0.39 2.54
CA GLY A 36 -5.48 1.04 2.44
C GLY A 36 -4.67 1.43 1.19
N LEU A 37 -3.72 0.60 0.77
CA LEU A 37 -3.00 0.81 -0.49
C LEU A 37 -3.96 0.79 -1.67
N GLN A 38 -4.88 -0.17 -1.67
CA GLN A 38 -5.87 -0.32 -2.74
C GLN A 38 -6.81 0.89 -2.80
N VAL A 39 -7.24 1.40 -1.63
CA VAL A 39 -8.06 2.62 -1.53
C VAL A 39 -7.32 3.83 -2.12
N VAL A 40 -6.06 4.03 -1.76
CA VAL A 40 -5.24 5.13 -2.30
C VAL A 40 -5.17 5.04 -3.82
N ASN A 41 -4.90 3.86 -4.36
CA ASN A 41 -4.79 3.67 -5.80
C ASN A 41 -6.10 3.97 -6.53
N VAL A 42 -7.23 3.48 -6.01
CA VAL A 42 -8.55 3.67 -6.64
C VAL A 42 -8.99 5.15 -6.57
N VAL A 43 -8.77 5.82 -5.45
CA VAL A 43 -9.10 7.24 -5.30
C VAL A 43 -8.35 8.09 -6.33
N GLN A 44 -7.12 7.71 -6.66
CA GLN A 44 -6.32 8.38 -7.68
C GLN A 44 -6.61 7.91 -9.11
N GLY A 45 -7.63 7.09 -9.31
CA GLY A 45 -8.07 6.65 -10.64
C GLY A 45 -7.41 5.39 -11.15
N GLY A 46 -6.67 4.69 -10.31
CA GLY A 46 -6.09 3.40 -10.65
C GLY A 46 -7.09 2.25 -10.58
N SER A 47 -6.67 1.08 -11.01
CA SER A 47 -7.49 -0.13 -11.01
C SER A 47 -6.83 -1.26 -10.24
N LEU A 48 -7.63 -2.28 -9.91
CA LEU A 48 -7.20 -3.43 -9.15
C LEU A 48 -7.44 -4.71 -9.95
N TYR A 49 -6.57 -5.71 -9.73
CA TYR A 49 -6.95 -7.09 -9.97
C TYR A 49 -7.96 -7.48 -8.88
N MET A 50 -9.10 -8.01 -9.27
CA MET A 50 -10.16 -8.39 -8.33
C MET A 50 -9.90 -9.76 -7.72
N ASP A 51 -9.18 -10.62 -8.44
CA ASP A 51 -8.76 -11.94 -7.97
C ASP A 51 -7.40 -12.27 -8.61
N LEU A 52 -6.32 -12.11 -7.84
CA LEU A 52 -4.97 -12.32 -8.33
C LEU A 52 -4.72 -13.75 -8.85
N PRO A 53 -5.09 -14.82 -8.11
CA PRO A 53 -4.88 -16.16 -8.61
C PRO A 53 -5.60 -16.44 -9.92
N GLU A 54 -6.83 -15.97 -10.08
CA GLU A 54 -7.63 -16.19 -11.27
C GLU A 54 -7.14 -15.36 -12.48
N GLU A 55 -6.81 -14.10 -12.27
CA GLU A 55 -6.47 -13.17 -13.35
C GLU A 55 -5.00 -13.24 -13.78
N THR A 56 -4.08 -13.58 -12.87
CA THR A 56 -2.63 -13.53 -13.14
C THR A 56 -1.90 -14.85 -12.88
N GLY A 57 -2.52 -15.79 -12.19
CA GLY A 57 -1.86 -17.00 -11.71
C GLY A 57 -0.98 -16.79 -10.48
N GLN A 58 -0.91 -15.58 -9.95
CA GLN A 58 -0.10 -15.23 -8.78
C GLN A 58 -0.92 -15.43 -7.51
N ASP A 59 -0.36 -16.10 -6.50
CA ASP A 59 -1.01 -16.34 -5.23
C ASP A 59 -0.32 -15.56 -4.11
N HIS A 60 -0.91 -14.45 -3.70
CA HIS A 60 -0.46 -13.61 -2.59
C HIS A 60 -1.33 -13.76 -1.34
N GLU A 61 -2.30 -14.66 -1.36
CA GLU A 61 -3.26 -14.81 -0.27
C GLU A 61 -2.77 -15.70 0.87
N LYS A 62 -1.93 -16.68 0.57
CA LYS A 62 -1.60 -17.76 1.50
C LYS A 62 -0.23 -17.66 2.14
N GLU A 63 0.70 -16.93 1.55
CA GLU A 63 2.09 -16.94 1.98
C GLU A 63 2.69 -15.54 2.12
N ASN A 64 3.58 -15.40 3.09
CA ASN A 64 4.44 -14.23 3.17
C ASN A 64 5.41 -14.25 1.99
N HIS A 65 5.80 -13.07 1.54
CA HIS A 65 6.75 -12.95 0.42
C HIS A 65 7.77 -11.85 0.69
N THR A 66 8.81 -11.81 -0.13
CA THR A 66 9.82 -10.76 -0.09
C THR A 66 9.36 -9.55 -0.90
N VAL A 67 9.96 -8.40 -0.62
CA VAL A 67 9.76 -7.18 -1.41
C VAL A 67 11.10 -6.60 -1.83
N VAL A 68 11.10 -5.90 -2.96
CA VAL A 68 12.24 -5.12 -3.44
C VAL A 68 11.83 -3.66 -3.38
N ALA A 69 12.46 -2.91 -2.46
CA ALA A 69 12.16 -1.51 -2.21
C ALA A 69 13.11 -0.58 -2.95
N GLU A 70 12.59 0.53 -3.46
CA GLU A 70 13.40 1.58 -4.06
C GLU A 70 14.23 2.30 -3.00
N PRO A 71 15.52 2.60 -3.27
CA PRO A 71 16.41 3.20 -2.27
C PRO A 71 15.98 4.58 -1.77
N ASP A 72 15.32 5.35 -2.63
CA ASP A 72 14.91 6.73 -2.30
C ASP A 72 13.47 6.82 -1.78
N SER A 73 12.84 5.69 -1.48
CA SER A 73 11.46 5.65 -1.06
C SER A 73 11.31 5.63 0.47
N PHE A 74 10.06 5.84 0.92
CA PHE A 74 9.72 5.75 2.35
C PHE A 74 9.90 4.33 2.92
N VAL A 75 9.99 3.32 2.06
CA VAL A 75 10.20 1.91 2.45
C VAL A 75 11.64 1.44 2.21
N CYS A 76 12.58 2.35 2.02
CA CYS A 76 13.98 2.01 1.70
C CYS A 76 14.64 1.05 2.71
N ALA A 77 14.21 1.05 3.97
CA ALA A 77 14.73 0.16 5.01
C ALA A 77 14.49 -1.34 4.71
N TYR A 78 13.54 -1.66 3.84
CA TYR A 78 13.26 -3.06 3.45
C TYR A 78 14.28 -3.60 2.44
N GLY A 79 14.97 -2.74 1.73
CA GLY A 79 16.02 -3.17 0.79
C GLY A 79 15.51 -4.08 -0.32
N THR A 80 16.30 -5.07 -0.70
CA THR A 80 16.06 -5.89 -1.88
C THR A 80 15.62 -7.34 -1.59
N GLY A 81 15.19 -7.64 -0.39
CA GLY A 81 14.83 -9.03 -0.07
C GLY A 81 14.24 -9.23 1.32
N GLU A 82 13.80 -8.17 1.96
CA GLU A 82 13.13 -8.28 3.25
C GLU A 82 11.82 -9.04 3.10
N GLN A 83 11.61 -10.03 3.96
CA GLN A 83 10.36 -10.78 4.00
C GLN A 83 9.30 -9.99 4.77
N VAL A 84 8.08 -9.94 4.22
CA VAL A 84 6.95 -9.20 4.80
C VAL A 84 5.76 -10.11 5.05
N VAL A 85 4.96 -9.76 6.06
CA VAL A 85 3.69 -10.43 6.35
C VAL A 85 2.64 -9.85 5.41
N SER A 86 2.26 -10.62 4.40
CA SER A 86 1.33 -10.14 3.38
C SER A 86 0.41 -11.26 2.91
N ARG A 87 -0.89 -10.99 2.94
CA ARG A 87 -1.91 -11.88 2.42
C ARG A 87 -2.97 -11.05 1.74
N HIS A 88 -3.09 -11.18 0.43
CA HIS A 88 -4.10 -10.45 -0.33
C HIS A 88 -4.45 -11.19 -1.62
N HIS A 89 -5.70 -11.09 -2.02
CA HIS A 89 -6.18 -11.68 -3.28
C HIS A 89 -6.44 -10.61 -4.35
N GLN A 90 -6.50 -9.34 -3.95
CA GLN A 90 -6.58 -8.19 -4.85
C GLN A 90 -5.24 -7.46 -4.85
N GLY A 91 -4.94 -6.75 -5.92
CA GLY A 91 -3.71 -5.99 -6.03
C GLY A 91 -3.81 -4.91 -7.09
N VAL A 92 -2.79 -4.07 -7.16
CA VAL A 92 -2.75 -2.97 -8.11
C VAL A 92 -2.55 -3.50 -9.52
N LYS A 93 -3.50 -3.18 -10.42
CA LYS A 93 -3.42 -3.49 -11.83
C LYS A 93 -2.85 -2.31 -12.61
N SER A 94 -3.51 -1.16 -12.58
CA SER A 94 -2.97 0.08 -13.12
C SER A 94 -2.82 1.11 -12.01
N LEU A 95 -1.69 1.82 -12.02
CA LEU A 95 -1.36 2.81 -11.02
C LEU A 95 -2.19 4.08 -11.22
N GLY A 96 -2.70 4.64 -10.13
CA GLY A 96 -3.43 5.91 -10.14
C GLY A 96 -2.54 7.10 -10.47
N ARG A 97 -3.17 8.24 -10.72
CA ARG A 97 -2.47 9.48 -11.05
C ARG A 97 -1.64 9.98 -9.87
N ASP A 98 -0.50 10.58 -10.19
CA ASP A 98 0.39 11.21 -9.21
C ASP A 98 0.93 10.24 -8.15
N LEU A 99 0.88 8.95 -8.44
CA LEU A 99 1.47 7.90 -7.59
C LEU A 99 2.71 7.32 -8.24
N LYS A 100 3.63 6.86 -7.43
CA LYS A 100 4.80 6.10 -7.89
C LYS A 100 4.95 4.82 -7.08
N ILE A 101 5.48 3.79 -7.72
CA ILE A 101 5.72 2.49 -7.09
C ILE A 101 7.03 2.58 -6.30
N CYS A 102 6.99 2.18 -5.03
CA CYS A 102 8.14 2.23 -4.12
C CYS A 102 8.69 0.85 -3.77
N ALA A 103 7.90 -0.19 -3.96
CA ALA A 103 8.34 -1.58 -3.79
C ALA A 103 7.49 -2.52 -4.64
N LYS A 104 8.09 -3.62 -5.04
CA LYS A 104 7.42 -4.69 -5.80
C LYS A 104 7.71 -6.05 -5.17
N SER A 105 6.78 -6.98 -5.33
CA SER A 105 7.04 -8.39 -5.09
C SER A 105 7.96 -8.95 -6.18
N PRO A 106 8.58 -10.14 -5.96
CA PRO A 106 9.46 -10.74 -6.98
C PRO A 106 8.78 -10.99 -8.32
N ASP A 107 7.46 -11.21 -8.32
CA ASP A 107 6.66 -11.40 -9.53
C ASP A 107 6.20 -10.07 -10.18
N GLY A 108 6.68 -8.93 -9.68
CA GLY A 108 6.46 -7.63 -10.29
C GLY A 108 5.20 -6.87 -9.87
N LEU A 109 4.42 -7.41 -8.92
CA LEU A 109 3.23 -6.73 -8.43
C LEU A 109 3.61 -5.55 -7.53
N PRO A 110 2.99 -4.36 -7.71
CA PRO A 110 3.23 -3.24 -6.81
C PRO A 110 2.83 -3.58 -5.36
N GLU A 111 3.74 -3.34 -4.43
CA GLU A 111 3.55 -3.65 -3.01
C GLU A 111 3.65 -2.42 -2.11
N ALA A 112 4.22 -1.33 -2.61
CA ALA A 112 4.22 -0.04 -1.93
C ALA A 112 4.12 1.09 -2.94
N ILE A 113 3.37 2.11 -2.59
CA ILE A 113 3.17 3.31 -3.41
C ILE A 113 3.26 4.56 -2.57
N GLU A 114 3.61 5.68 -3.18
CA GLU A 114 3.54 7.00 -2.56
C GLU A 114 3.07 8.05 -3.55
N HIS A 115 2.47 9.11 -3.05
CA HIS A 115 2.13 10.27 -3.86
C HIS A 115 3.39 11.05 -4.21
N ILE A 116 3.46 11.61 -5.42
CA ILE A 116 4.65 12.34 -5.89
C ILE A 116 4.91 13.64 -5.12
N SER A 117 3.89 14.22 -4.48
CA SER A 117 4.01 15.51 -3.77
C SER A 117 3.37 15.52 -2.38
N LEU A 118 2.22 14.88 -2.20
CA LEU A 118 1.53 14.84 -0.91
C LEU A 118 2.13 13.78 0.02
N PRO A 119 2.01 13.95 1.35
CA PRO A 119 2.51 12.97 2.32
C PRO A 119 1.55 11.78 2.45
N VAL A 120 1.34 11.08 1.34
CA VAL A 120 0.47 9.91 1.24
C VAL A 120 1.31 8.71 0.83
N PHE A 121 1.33 7.70 1.68
CA PHE A 121 2.13 6.48 1.55
C PHE A 121 1.27 5.27 1.82
N ALA A 122 1.55 4.16 1.16
CA ALA A 122 0.82 2.93 1.39
C ALA A 122 1.66 1.70 1.11
N VAL A 123 1.42 0.65 1.87
CA VAL A 123 2.04 -0.66 1.69
C VAL A 123 0.95 -1.72 1.60
N GLN A 124 1.18 -2.78 0.83
CA GLN A 124 0.26 -3.90 0.70
C GLN A 124 0.42 -4.89 1.87
N TRP A 125 1.62 -5.00 2.43
CA TRP A 125 1.88 -5.88 3.57
C TRP A 125 1.42 -5.27 4.89
N HIS A 126 1.60 -6.03 5.98
CA HIS A 126 1.15 -5.66 7.32
C HIS A 126 2.34 -5.46 8.27
N PRO A 127 2.99 -4.28 8.26
CA PRO A 127 4.15 -4.01 9.12
C PRO A 127 3.80 -4.00 10.61
N GLU A 128 2.54 -3.76 10.94
CA GLU A 128 2.05 -3.78 12.34
C GLU A 128 2.07 -5.18 12.94
N GLN A 129 2.13 -6.24 12.11
CA GLN A 129 2.11 -7.63 12.56
C GLN A 129 3.49 -8.22 12.80
N SER A 130 4.48 -7.86 11.97
CA SER A 130 5.81 -8.50 12.01
C SER A 130 6.81 -7.83 12.96
N GLN A 131 6.76 -6.52 13.12
CA GLN A 131 7.59 -5.74 14.04
C GLN A 131 9.11 -5.95 13.84
N THR A 132 9.55 -6.07 12.59
CA THR A 132 10.97 -6.14 12.24
C THR A 132 11.64 -4.77 12.42
N GLU A 133 12.99 -4.72 12.30
CA GLU A 133 13.69 -3.43 12.31
C GLU A 133 13.26 -2.52 11.16
N ALA A 134 13.00 -3.09 9.98
CA ALA A 134 12.48 -2.33 8.85
C ALA A 134 11.09 -1.75 9.15
N ASP A 135 10.22 -2.53 9.78
CA ASP A 135 8.89 -2.07 10.19
C ASP A 135 8.98 -0.93 11.20
N LYS A 136 9.86 -1.03 12.19
CA LYS A 136 10.08 0.01 13.20
C LYS A 136 10.56 1.31 12.56
N LYS A 137 11.52 1.23 11.63
CA LYS A 137 12.02 2.40 10.90
C LYS A 137 10.91 3.06 10.07
N LEU A 138 10.05 2.28 9.46
CA LEU A 138 8.89 2.79 8.73
C LEU A 138 7.98 3.61 9.65
N PHE A 139 7.58 3.07 10.80
CA PHE A 139 6.72 3.77 11.75
C PHE A 139 7.39 5.02 12.35
N GLU A 140 8.68 4.96 12.66
CA GLU A 140 9.45 6.13 13.11
C GLU A 140 9.41 7.27 12.09
N ARG A 141 9.56 6.93 10.82
CA ARG A 141 9.49 7.91 9.73
C ARG A 141 8.10 8.55 9.63
N LEU A 142 7.04 7.75 9.77
CA LEU A 142 5.66 8.26 9.77
C LEU A 142 5.40 9.18 10.96
N VAL A 143 5.87 8.84 12.14
CA VAL A 143 5.76 9.69 13.33
C VAL A 143 6.47 11.03 13.11
N THR A 144 7.65 11.01 12.51
CA THR A 144 8.39 12.24 12.15
C THR A 144 7.57 13.13 11.21
N LEU A 145 6.93 12.54 10.19
CA LEU A 145 6.05 13.28 9.28
C LEU A 145 4.85 13.89 10.00
N CYS A 146 4.23 13.15 10.92
CA CYS A 146 3.10 13.66 11.71
C CYS A 146 3.49 14.82 12.62
N LYS A 147 4.76 14.91 13.01
CA LYS A 147 5.32 16.03 13.79
C LYS A 147 5.76 17.21 12.92
N GLY A 148 5.48 17.17 11.62
CA GLY A 148 5.86 18.23 10.70
C GLY A 148 7.28 18.10 10.11
N GLY A 149 7.89 16.92 10.22
CA GLY A 149 9.18 16.63 9.60
C GLY A 149 9.09 16.45 8.08
N ASP A 150 10.24 16.50 7.40
CA ASP A 150 10.35 16.29 5.96
C ASP A 150 10.26 14.79 5.62
N ARG A 151 9.88 14.54 4.37
CA ARG A 151 9.74 13.18 3.82
C ARG A 151 11.07 12.44 3.75
#